data_acdf07d2177d0da4dddd5e03e046126a
#
_entry.id   acdf07d2177d0da4dddd5e03e046126a
#
_cell.length_a   1.000
_cell.length_b   1.000
_cell.length_c   1.000
_cell.angle_alpha   90.00
_cell.angle_beta   90.00
_cell.angle_gamma   90.00
#
_symmetry.space_group_name_H-M   'P 1'
#
loop_
_entity.id
_entity.type
_entity.pdbx_description
1 polymer ?
#
loop_
_entity_poly.entity_id
_entity_poly.type
_entity_poly.pdbx_seq_one_letter_code
_entity_poly.pdbx_strand_id
1 'polypeptide(L)'
;ELVLFEMLKMLEQLNVSDEIKTIVKDKLGQFADPSQTLCAKVVAAIEQVGSYQQLGADIAQSNKAKAFERFYALTAFDNMELSTQALLFDAIQKGLKIEILDERDQFISLQFGDHLEYVKNGNMTSHDSYISPLIMENKVVTKKVLAKAGFNVPQSIEFIDVKSAVENFPLFENRAVVIKPKSTNFGLGISIFQQGVTDRDDFAKAVEIAFREDKEIMVEDYLLGTEYRFFVLGDQTLAVLLRVPANVIGDGVHTVAELVAAKNDHPLRGDGSRTPLKKIALGDIEQLQLKEQGLTVNSIPAKDQLVQLRANSNISTGGDSIDMTDEMHASYKEIAVGISKAMGAA
;
A
#
# COMPACT_ATOMS: atom_id res chain seq x y z
N GLU A 1 25.65 6.44 -14.66
CA GLU A 1 26.00 5.29 -15.53
C GLU A 1 25.04 4.10 -15.32
N LEU A 2 24.70 3.75 -14.09
CA LEU A 2 23.80 2.61 -13.80
C LEU A 2 22.39 2.83 -14.38
N VAL A 3 21.84 4.03 -14.22
CA VAL A 3 20.53 4.40 -14.78
C VAL A 3 20.53 4.36 -16.30
N LEU A 4 21.61 4.82 -16.93
CA LEU A 4 21.78 4.74 -18.37
C LEU A 4 21.83 3.30 -18.86
N PHE A 5 22.57 2.45 -18.16
CA PHE A 5 22.68 1.02 -18.47
C PHE A 5 21.32 0.31 -18.39
N GLU A 6 20.58 0.56 -17.33
CA GLU A 6 19.24 -0.04 -17.15
C GLU A 6 18.22 0.53 -18.15
N MET A 7 18.30 1.81 -18.50
CA MET A 7 17.45 2.38 -19.56
C MET A 7 17.76 1.80 -20.95
N LEU A 8 19.04 1.57 -21.27
CA LEU A 8 19.43 0.88 -22.48
C LEU A 8 18.91 -0.57 -22.51
N LYS A 9 18.97 -1.25 -21.39
CA LYS A 9 18.42 -2.61 -21.22
C LYS A 9 16.89 -2.62 -21.35
N MET A 10 16.19 -1.62 -20.77
CA MET A 10 14.75 -1.45 -20.98
C MET A 10 14.42 -1.17 -22.46
N LEU A 11 15.19 -0.33 -23.12
CA LEU A 11 15.01 -0.02 -24.55
C LEU A 11 15.10 -1.27 -25.43
N GLU A 12 16.03 -2.20 -25.13
CA GLU A 12 16.14 -3.49 -25.83
C GLU A 12 14.89 -4.36 -25.69
N GLN A 13 14.20 -4.23 -24.58
CA GLN A 13 13.02 -5.02 -24.26
C GLN A 13 11.72 -4.40 -24.78
N LEU A 14 11.76 -3.14 -25.24
CA LEU A 14 10.61 -2.48 -25.86
C LEU A 14 10.37 -3.02 -27.26
N ASN A 15 9.09 -3.21 -27.60
CA ASN A 15 8.70 -3.61 -28.93
C ASN A 15 8.60 -2.40 -29.89
N VAL A 16 9.70 -1.63 -29.96
CA VAL A 16 9.87 -0.53 -30.90
C VAL A 16 10.82 -0.96 -32.03
N SER A 17 10.77 -0.28 -33.17
CA SER A 17 11.61 -0.63 -34.30
C SER A 17 13.11 -0.53 -33.95
N ASP A 18 13.93 -1.38 -34.57
CA ASP A 18 15.37 -1.37 -34.35
C ASP A 18 16.04 -0.03 -34.77
N GLU A 19 15.39 0.68 -35.69
CA GLU A 19 15.79 2.03 -36.07
C GLU A 19 15.67 3.01 -34.91
N ILE A 20 14.53 3.00 -34.20
CA ILE A 20 14.32 3.83 -33.01
C ILE A 20 15.30 3.43 -31.90
N LYS A 21 15.50 2.13 -31.66
CA LYS A 21 16.49 1.66 -30.68
C LYS A 21 17.91 2.16 -30.98
N THR A 22 18.31 2.11 -32.24
CA THR A 22 19.62 2.57 -32.69
C THR A 22 19.76 4.08 -32.47
N ILE A 23 18.80 4.88 -32.91
CA ILE A 23 18.85 6.34 -32.75
C ILE A 23 18.91 6.73 -31.27
N VAL A 24 18.10 6.09 -30.39
CA VAL A 24 18.14 6.37 -28.95
C VAL A 24 19.49 5.98 -28.36
N LYS A 25 20.05 4.82 -28.72
CA LYS A 25 21.39 4.39 -28.27
C LYS A 25 22.49 5.38 -28.69
N ASP A 26 22.46 5.82 -29.93
CA ASP A 26 23.43 6.79 -30.44
C ASP A 26 23.31 8.13 -29.69
N LYS A 27 22.11 8.59 -29.46
CA LYS A 27 21.89 9.82 -28.70
C LYS A 27 22.31 9.69 -27.25
N LEU A 28 21.99 8.59 -26.59
CA LEU A 28 22.43 8.33 -25.20
C LEU A 28 23.96 8.23 -25.13
N GLY A 29 24.64 7.66 -26.13
CA GLY A 29 26.10 7.56 -26.21
C GLY A 29 26.82 8.90 -26.40
N GLN A 30 26.13 9.92 -26.95
CA GLN A 30 26.69 11.26 -27.16
C GLN A 30 26.70 12.12 -25.88
N PHE A 31 26.05 11.72 -24.83
CA PHE A 31 25.95 12.47 -23.58
C PHE A 31 27.11 12.22 -22.62
N ALA A 32 28.28 12.68 -23.01
CA ALA A 32 29.50 12.59 -22.17
C ALA A 32 29.67 13.75 -21.19
N ASP A 33 28.80 14.77 -21.25
CA ASP A 33 28.90 15.96 -20.39
C ASP A 33 28.30 15.72 -18.99
N PRO A 34 29.13 15.70 -17.93
CA PRO A 34 28.65 15.49 -16.57
C PRO A 34 27.84 16.66 -15.99
N SER A 35 27.82 17.84 -16.64
CA SER A 35 27.10 19.02 -16.17
C SER A 35 25.58 18.92 -16.32
N GLN A 36 25.07 18.01 -17.15
CA GLN A 36 23.65 17.75 -17.31
C GLN A 36 23.23 16.51 -16.54
N THR A 37 22.09 16.58 -15.86
CA THR A 37 21.55 15.39 -15.22
C THR A 37 21.24 14.31 -16.25
N LEU A 38 21.50 13.06 -15.92
CA LEU A 38 21.25 11.93 -16.83
C LEU A 38 19.80 11.90 -17.33
N CYS A 39 18.83 12.25 -16.48
CA CYS A 39 17.42 12.36 -16.85
C CYS A 39 17.15 13.38 -17.96
N ALA A 40 17.71 14.59 -17.86
CA ALA A 40 17.55 15.60 -18.90
C ALA A 40 18.12 15.14 -20.25
N LYS A 41 19.24 14.42 -20.22
CA LYS A 41 19.88 13.85 -21.41
C LYS A 41 19.03 12.78 -22.08
N VAL A 42 18.46 11.88 -21.28
CA VAL A 42 17.59 10.82 -21.76
C VAL A 42 16.29 11.39 -22.33
N VAL A 43 15.69 12.35 -21.65
CA VAL A 43 14.48 13.03 -22.11
C VAL A 43 14.74 13.74 -23.45
N ALA A 44 15.83 14.51 -23.56
CA ALA A 44 16.21 15.17 -24.80
C ALA A 44 16.47 14.17 -25.94
N ALA A 45 17.07 13.01 -25.64
CA ALA A 45 17.25 11.95 -26.61
C ALA A 45 15.93 11.37 -27.12
N ILE A 46 14.97 11.13 -26.22
CA ILE A 46 13.64 10.61 -26.55
C ILE A 46 12.83 11.63 -27.36
N GLU A 47 12.85 12.90 -26.98
CA GLU A 47 12.17 13.99 -27.71
C GLU A 47 12.64 14.17 -29.15
N GLN A 48 13.93 13.90 -29.42
CA GLN A 48 14.49 13.96 -30.76
C GLN A 48 14.10 12.79 -31.68
N VAL A 49 13.61 11.68 -31.11
CA VAL A 49 13.24 10.46 -31.86
C VAL A 49 11.78 10.42 -32.28
N GLY A 50 10.97 11.28 -31.74
CA GLY A 50 9.54 11.34 -32.00
C GLY A 50 8.75 11.75 -30.79
N SER A 51 7.47 11.98 -30.94
CA SER A 51 6.67 12.42 -29.82
C SER A 51 6.62 11.34 -28.73
N TYR A 52 6.72 11.76 -27.47
CA TYR A 52 6.44 10.94 -26.30
C TYR A 52 5.16 10.12 -26.43
N GLN A 53 4.19 10.65 -27.18
CA GLN A 53 2.92 9.98 -27.45
C GLN A 53 3.10 8.72 -28.28
N GLN A 54 3.99 8.71 -29.25
CA GLN A 54 4.24 7.51 -30.08
C GLN A 54 4.97 6.43 -29.26
N LEU A 55 6.04 6.79 -28.54
CA LEU A 55 6.76 5.87 -27.66
C LEU A 55 5.83 5.35 -26.54
N GLY A 56 5.01 6.20 -25.95
CA GLY A 56 4.01 5.83 -24.95
C GLY A 56 2.93 4.90 -25.53
N ALA A 57 2.48 5.14 -26.76
CA ALA A 57 1.49 4.30 -27.45
C ALA A 57 2.10 2.92 -27.80
N ASP A 58 3.35 2.90 -28.28
CA ASP A 58 4.05 1.66 -28.61
C ASP A 58 4.35 0.81 -27.37
N ILE A 59 4.73 1.46 -26.25
CA ILE A 59 4.86 0.84 -24.93
C ILE A 59 3.51 0.28 -24.48
N ALA A 60 2.44 1.04 -24.61
CA ALA A 60 1.09 0.62 -24.18
C ALA A 60 0.56 -0.54 -25.03
N GLN A 61 0.82 -0.56 -26.35
CA GLN A 61 0.42 -1.66 -27.23
C GLN A 61 1.22 -2.94 -27.00
N SER A 62 2.55 -2.83 -26.80
CA SER A 62 3.39 -4.01 -26.56
C SER A 62 3.12 -4.67 -25.21
N ASN A 63 2.51 -3.96 -24.28
CA ASN A 63 2.44 -4.32 -22.87
C ASN A 63 1.06 -4.70 -22.35
N LYS A 64 0.02 -4.78 -23.18
CA LYS A 64 -1.33 -5.23 -22.70
C LYS A 64 -1.34 -6.59 -22.00
N ALA A 65 -0.32 -7.44 -22.24
CA ALA A 65 -0.20 -8.75 -21.61
C ALA A 65 0.95 -8.91 -20.60
N LYS A 66 1.92 -7.96 -20.57
CA LYS A 66 3.11 -8.03 -19.71
C LYS A 66 3.37 -6.74 -18.93
N ALA A 67 2.41 -5.81 -18.94
CA ALA A 67 2.58 -4.44 -18.48
C ALA A 67 2.95 -4.32 -17.00
N PHE A 68 2.46 -5.20 -16.15
CA PHE A 68 2.61 -5.03 -14.72
C PHE A 68 3.96 -5.51 -14.17
N GLU A 69 4.60 -6.52 -14.74
CA GLU A 69 5.88 -7.03 -14.24
C GLU A 69 7.04 -6.05 -14.39
N ARG A 70 6.94 -5.11 -15.31
CA ARG A 70 8.06 -4.23 -15.69
C ARG A 70 7.80 -2.75 -15.42
N PHE A 71 6.55 -2.35 -15.29
CA PHE A 71 6.16 -0.94 -15.22
C PHE A 71 6.64 -0.24 -13.95
N TYR A 72 6.82 -1.00 -12.86
CA TYR A 72 7.22 -0.49 -11.55
C TYR A 72 8.65 -0.88 -11.15
N ALA A 73 9.39 -1.58 -11.99
CA ALA A 73 10.76 -1.96 -11.71
C ALA A 73 11.74 -1.00 -12.38
N LEU A 74 11.86 0.19 -11.83
CA LEU A 74 13.06 0.97 -12.07
C LEU A 74 14.18 0.31 -11.27
N THR A 75 14.95 -0.57 -11.90
CA THR A 75 15.99 -1.39 -11.27
C THR A 75 17.06 -0.56 -10.55
N ALA A 76 17.21 0.71 -10.93
CA ALA A 76 18.10 1.66 -10.26
C ALA A 76 17.58 2.17 -8.89
N PHE A 77 16.33 1.88 -8.53
CA PHE A 77 15.68 2.38 -7.32
C PHE A 77 15.07 1.26 -6.49
N ASP A 78 15.63 0.07 -6.58
CA ASP A 78 15.13 -1.15 -5.92
C ASP A 78 15.02 -1.06 -4.40
N ASN A 79 15.85 -0.21 -3.78
CA ASN A 79 15.85 0.02 -2.34
C ASN A 79 14.76 1.01 -1.89
N MET A 80 14.07 1.65 -2.84
CA MET A 80 12.99 2.58 -2.54
C MET A 80 11.63 1.88 -2.51
N GLU A 81 10.70 2.45 -1.77
CA GLU A 81 9.33 1.95 -1.74
C GLU A 81 8.65 2.10 -3.10
N LEU A 82 7.69 1.22 -3.40
CA LEU A 82 7.02 1.19 -4.69
C LEU A 82 6.33 2.53 -5.04
N SER A 83 5.77 3.23 -4.05
CA SER A 83 5.18 4.56 -4.23
C SER A 83 6.20 5.58 -4.73
N THR A 84 7.39 5.60 -4.14
CA THR A 84 8.49 6.48 -4.55
C THR A 84 9.01 6.08 -5.94
N GLN A 85 9.14 4.77 -6.21
CA GLN A 85 9.55 4.29 -7.54
C GLN A 85 8.54 4.72 -8.63
N ALA A 86 7.23 4.59 -8.38
CA ALA A 86 6.18 5.00 -9.30
C ALA A 86 6.22 6.51 -9.58
N LEU A 87 6.39 7.32 -8.52
CA LEU A 87 6.52 8.78 -8.67
C LEU A 87 7.77 9.16 -9.47
N LEU A 88 8.92 8.54 -9.20
CA LEU A 88 10.15 8.77 -9.96
C LEU A 88 9.98 8.40 -11.43
N PHE A 89 9.33 7.28 -11.71
CA PHE A 89 9.04 6.84 -13.07
C PHE A 89 8.20 7.88 -13.83
N ASP A 90 7.12 8.36 -13.24
CA ASP A 90 6.26 9.38 -13.85
C ASP A 90 7.00 10.73 -14.00
N ALA A 91 7.82 11.11 -13.02
CA ALA A 91 8.62 12.32 -13.08
C ALA A 91 9.63 12.26 -14.24
N ILE A 92 10.31 11.12 -14.41
CA ILE A 92 11.23 10.89 -15.53
C ILE A 92 10.50 10.98 -16.87
N GLN A 93 9.35 10.32 -16.98
CA GLN A 93 8.56 10.38 -18.23
C GLN A 93 8.09 11.79 -18.59
N LYS A 94 7.77 12.59 -17.56
CA LYS A 94 7.35 14.00 -17.74
C LYS A 94 8.53 14.97 -17.90
N GLY A 95 9.76 14.48 -17.89
CA GLY A 95 10.96 15.29 -18.09
C GLY A 95 11.34 16.17 -16.90
N LEU A 96 10.88 15.82 -15.68
CA LEU A 96 11.33 16.51 -14.49
C LEU A 96 12.79 16.15 -14.20
N LYS A 97 13.52 17.12 -13.64
CA LYS A 97 14.81 16.80 -13.01
C LYS A 97 14.52 16.14 -11.68
N ILE A 98 15.18 15.02 -11.42
CA ILE A 98 15.07 14.29 -10.16
C ILE A 98 16.42 14.24 -9.46
N GLU A 99 16.41 14.27 -8.13
CA GLU A 99 17.56 14.01 -7.30
C GLU A 99 17.15 13.15 -6.11
N ILE A 100 17.92 12.10 -5.83
CA ILE A 100 17.73 11.29 -4.64
C ILE A 100 18.61 11.89 -3.55
N LEU A 101 17.97 12.48 -2.54
CA LEU A 101 18.65 13.14 -1.44
C LEU A 101 19.06 12.13 -0.36
N ASP A 102 18.17 11.19 -0.06
CA ASP A 102 18.42 10.07 0.86
C ASP A 102 17.56 8.87 0.47
N GLU A 103 18.22 7.80 0.01
CA GLU A 103 17.55 6.58 -0.43
C GLU A 103 16.89 5.82 0.72
N ARG A 104 17.55 5.76 1.88
CA ARG A 104 17.03 5.03 3.05
C ARG A 104 15.84 5.74 3.67
N ASP A 105 15.91 7.05 3.76
CA ASP A 105 14.85 7.89 4.31
C ASP A 105 13.81 8.31 3.24
N GLN A 106 13.93 7.78 2.00
CA GLN A 106 12.99 7.99 0.90
C GLN A 106 12.79 9.47 0.55
N PHE A 107 13.84 10.31 0.69
CA PHE A 107 13.81 11.70 0.30
C PHE A 107 14.27 11.89 -1.14
N ILE A 108 13.47 12.61 -1.89
CA ILE A 108 13.79 13.01 -3.29
C ILE A 108 13.48 14.48 -3.49
N SER A 109 14.07 15.08 -4.51
CA SER A 109 13.63 16.36 -5.06
C SER A 109 13.19 16.21 -6.50
N LEU A 110 12.16 16.94 -6.87
CA LEU A 110 11.59 17.02 -8.19
C LEU A 110 11.61 18.49 -8.64
N GLN A 111 12.15 18.77 -9.83
CA GLN A 111 12.19 20.12 -10.38
C GLN A 111 11.58 20.17 -11.76
N PHE A 112 10.67 21.13 -11.96
CA PHE A 112 10.09 21.47 -13.24
C PHE A 112 10.16 23.00 -13.45
N GLY A 113 10.94 23.43 -14.42
CA GLY A 113 11.26 24.86 -14.60
C GLY A 113 11.93 25.40 -13.33
N ASP A 114 11.39 26.48 -12.80
CA ASP A 114 11.87 27.13 -11.55
C ASP A 114 11.23 26.55 -10.29
N HIS A 115 10.25 25.65 -10.42
CA HIS A 115 9.60 25.02 -9.28
C HIS A 115 10.40 23.80 -8.81
N LEU A 116 10.78 23.82 -7.53
CA LEU A 116 11.46 22.72 -6.83
C LEU A 116 10.57 22.21 -5.71
N GLU A 117 10.30 20.90 -5.70
CA GLU A 117 9.53 20.22 -4.67
C GLU A 117 10.36 19.15 -3.98
N TYR A 118 10.29 19.07 -2.66
CA TYR A 118 10.86 17.99 -1.87
C TYR A 118 9.78 17.00 -1.49
N VAL A 119 10.02 15.73 -1.77
CA VAL A 119 9.04 14.67 -1.51
C VAL A 119 9.64 13.59 -0.62
N LYS A 120 8.91 13.18 0.40
CA LYS A 120 9.25 12.05 1.27
C LYS A 120 8.25 10.91 1.08
N ASN A 121 8.75 9.68 1.00
CA ASN A 121 7.96 8.44 0.85
C ASN A 121 7.00 8.45 -0.36
N GLY A 122 7.26 9.29 -1.37
CA GLY A 122 6.40 9.42 -2.55
C GLY A 122 5.00 9.99 -2.28
N ASN A 123 4.73 10.54 -1.09
CA ASN A 123 3.41 11.04 -0.72
C ASN A 123 3.39 12.26 0.21
N MET A 124 4.51 12.66 0.78
CA MET A 124 4.60 13.86 1.62
C MET A 124 5.32 14.95 0.86
N THR A 125 4.74 16.13 0.81
CA THR A 125 5.20 17.29 0.04
C THR A 125 5.24 18.56 0.89
N SER A 126 5.68 19.69 0.32
CA SER A 126 5.65 21.00 0.98
C SER A 126 4.23 21.51 1.28
N HIS A 127 3.21 20.92 0.65
CA HIS A 127 1.81 21.27 0.89
C HIS A 127 1.23 20.63 2.16
N ASP A 128 1.88 19.59 2.68
CA ASP A 128 1.46 18.95 3.92
C ASP A 128 1.88 19.78 5.13
N SER A 129 0.98 19.91 6.09
CA SER A 129 1.33 20.51 7.38
C SER A 129 2.33 19.63 8.12
N TYR A 130 3.38 20.21 8.71
CA TYR A 130 4.34 19.46 9.55
C TYR A 130 3.68 18.66 10.69
N ILE A 131 2.54 19.14 11.21
CA ILE A 131 1.82 18.45 12.29
C ILE A 131 0.99 17.27 11.79
N SER A 132 0.66 17.19 10.49
CA SER A 132 -0.19 16.14 9.93
C SER A 132 0.37 14.72 10.13
N PRO A 133 1.64 14.44 9.81
CA PRO A 133 2.23 13.13 10.10
C PRO A 133 2.17 12.76 11.57
N LEU A 134 2.44 13.71 12.45
CA LEU A 134 2.44 13.49 13.90
C LEU A 134 1.03 13.17 14.43
N ILE A 135 0.00 13.81 13.88
CA ILE A 135 -1.39 13.48 14.17
C ILE A 135 -1.70 12.06 13.66
N MET A 136 -1.31 11.71 12.43
CA MET A 136 -1.62 10.43 11.80
C MET A 136 -0.91 9.24 12.44
N GLU A 137 0.30 9.43 12.96
CA GLU A 137 1.02 8.40 13.71
C GLU A 137 0.32 8.03 15.01
N ASN A 138 -0.32 9.00 15.67
CA ASN A 138 -1.02 8.78 16.94
C ASN A 138 -2.50 8.52 16.71
N LYS A 139 -2.91 7.24 16.69
CA LYS A 139 -4.29 6.79 16.45
C LYS A 139 -5.35 7.47 17.34
N VAL A 140 -4.97 7.83 18.57
CA VAL A 140 -5.88 8.49 19.52
C VAL A 140 -6.06 9.95 19.16
N VAL A 141 -4.94 10.64 18.85
CA VAL A 141 -4.99 12.04 18.42
C VAL A 141 -5.74 12.15 17.09
N THR A 142 -5.49 11.24 16.13
CA THR A 142 -6.23 11.16 14.87
C THR A 142 -7.74 11.11 15.12
N LYS A 143 -8.20 10.18 15.96
CA LYS A 143 -9.64 10.05 16.30
C LYS A 143 -10.21 11.31 16.96
N LYS A 144 -9.48 11.92 17.88
CA LYS A 144 -9.90 13.16 18.54
C LYS A 144 -10.02 14.34 17.58
N VAL A 145 -9.06 14.47 16.64
CA VAL A 145 -9.09 15.51 15.60
C VAL A 145 -10.28 15.30 14.68
N LEU A 146 -10.46 14.09 14.17
CA LEU A 146 -11.56 13.77 13.27
C LEU A 146 -12.95 13.90 13.92
N ALA A 147 -13.09 13.44 15.17
CA ALA A 147 -14.34 13.60 15.90
C ALA A 147 -14.69 15.09 16.14
N LYS A 148 -13.69 15.94 16.45
CA LYS A 148 -13.90 17.40 16.55
C LYS A 148 -14.31 18.05 15.23
N ALA A 149 -13.85 17.49 14.10
CA ALA A 149 -14.22 17.92 12.76
C ALA A 149 -15.60 17.35 12.30
N GLY A 150 -16.28 16.57 13.14
CA GLY A 150 -17.61 16.03 12.86
C GLY A 150 -17.62 14.68 12.13
N PHE A 151 -16.46 14.02 11.99
CA PHE A 151 -16.38 12.69 11.38
C PHE A 151 -16.65 11.60 12.42
N ASN A 152 -17.34 10.55 11.99
CA ASN A 152 -17.54 9.35 12.81
C ASN A 152 -16.23 8.58 12.95
N VAL A 153 -15.88 8.25 14.19
CA VAL A 153 -14.69 7.46 14.51
C VAL A 153 -15.06 6.35 15.50
N PRO A 154 -14.37 5.20 15.48
CA PRO A 154 -14.60 4.16 16.48
C PRO A 154 -14.35 4.69 17.89
N GLN A 155 -15.27 4.40 18.82
CA GLN A 155 -15.06 4.75 20.23
C GLN A 155 -13.99 3.83 20.82
N SER A 156 -13.12 4.38 21.66
CA SER A 156 -12.08 3.59 22.31
C SER A 156 -11.78 4.11 23.71
N ILE A 157 -11.36 3.17 24.57
CA ILE A 157 -10.83 3.46 25.91
C ILE A 157 -9.38 2.97 25.95
N GLU A 158 -8.50 3.82 26.47
CA GLU A 158 -7.08 3.54 26.61
C GLU A 158 -6.79 3.03 28.01
N PHE A 159 -5.84 2.08 28.12
CA PHE A 159 -5.40 1.52 29.39
C PHE A 159 -3.87 1.47 29.41
N ILE A 160 -3.31 1.73 30.60
CA ILE A 160 -1.86 1.74 30.86
C ILE A 160 -1.43 0.58 31.77
N ASP A 161 -2.36 -0.23 32.23
CA ASP A 161 -2.10 -1.43 33.03
C ASP A 161 -3.20 -2.48 32.83
N VAL A 162 -2.80 -3.75 32.99
CA VAL A 162 -3.67 -4.92 32.79
C VAL A 162 -4.86 -4.90 33.78
N LYS A 163 -4.61 -4.53 35.04
CA LYS A 163 -5.63 -4.57 36.10
C LYS A 163 -6.78 -3.65 35.77
N SER A 164 -6.49 -2.38 35.45
CA SER A 164 -7.54 -1.42 35.10
C SER A 164 -8.31 -1.82 33.85
N ALA A 165 -7.64 -2.39 32.84
CA ALA A 165 -8.32 -2.89 31.66
C ALA A 165 -9.32 -4.01 31.98
N VAL A 166 -8.90 -5.01 32.77
CA VAL A 166 -9.72 -6.17 33.14
C VAL A 166 -10.84 -5.79 34.11
N GLU A 167 -10.61 -4.82 35.01
CA GLU A 167 -11.66 -4.30 35.89
C GLU A 167 -12.77 -3.56 35.13
N ASN A 168 -12.45 -2.98 33.99
CA ASN A 168 -13.41 -2.33 33.09
C ASN A 168 -14.10 -3.28 32.09
N PHE A 169 -13.87 -4.60 32.18
CA PHE A 169 -14.57 -5.59 31.34
C PHE A 169 -16.10 -5.36 31.23
N PRO A 170 -16.83 -5.01 32.30
CA PRO A 170 -18.29 -4.79 32.21
C PRO A 170 -18.71 -3.72 31.19
N LEU A 171 -17.83 -2.79 30.82
CA LEU A 171 -18.11 -1.79 29.75
C LEU A 171 -18.10 -2.39 28.37
N PHE A 172 -17.45 -3.54 28.19
CA PHE A 172 -17.25 -4.21 26.91
C PHE A 172 -17.99 -5.51 26.77
N GLU A 173 -18.55 -6.03 27.86
CA GLU A 173 -19.30 -7.28 27.89
C GLU A 173 -20.42 -7.28 26.84
N ASN A 174 -20.53 -8.36 26.07
CA ASN A 174 -21.45 -8.52 24.93
C ASN A 174 -21.30 -7.52 23.78
N ARG A 175 -20.23 -6.72 23.77
CA ARG A 175 -19.93 -5.80 22.66
C ARG A 175 -18.88 -6.40 21.74
N ALA A 176 -19.05 -6.15 20.45
CA ALA A 176 -18.01 -6.43 19.46
C ALA A 176 -16.87 -5.41 19.63
N VAL A 177 -15.68 -5.88 19.98
CA VAL A 177 -14.54 -5.04 20.29
C VAL A 177 -13.24 -5.54 19.69
N VAL A 178 -12.29 -4.62 19.53
CA VAL A 178 -10.91 -4.89 19.17
C VAL A 178 -10.01 -4.44 20.31
N ILE A 179 -9.20 -5.35 20.83
CA ILE A 179 -8.14 -5.04 21.80
C ILE A 179 -6.82 -4.99 21.05
N LYS A 180 -6.11 -3.89 21.14
CA LYS A 180 -4.89 -3.68 20.38
C LYS A 180 -3.88 -2.78 21.09
N PRO A 181 -2.58 -2.97 20.84
CA PRO A 181 -1.54 -2.02 21.22
C PRO A 181 -1.79 -0.64 20.62
N LYS A 182 -1.39 0.42 21.32
CA LYS A 182 -1.59 1.80 20.87
C LYS A 182 -0.65 2.21 19.75
N SER A 183 0.62 1.81 19.85
CA SER A 183 1.70 2.34 19.01
C SER A 183 2.26 1.31 18.01
N THR A 184 1.84 0.04 18.06
CA THR A 184 2.37 -0.99 17.15
C THR A 184 1.71 -0.94 15.78
N ASN A 185 2.49 -1.39 14.78
CA ASN A 185 2.05 -1.57 13.39
C ASN A 185 1.97 -3.06 13.04
N PHE A 186 1.50 -3.37 11.84
CA PHE A 186 1.47 -4.72 11.24
C PHE A 186 0.54 -5.75 11.92
N GLY A 187 -0.35 -5.32 12.83
CA GLY A 187 -1.35 -6.21 13.43
C GLY A 187 -0.84 -7.08 14.58
N LEU A 188 0.32 -6.77 15.16
CA LEU A 188 0.85 -7.46 16.34
C LEU A 188 0.00 -7.14 17.57
N GLY A 189 -0.26 -8.15 18.41
CA GLY A 189 -0.99 -8.00 19.67
C GLY A 189 -2.47 -7.64 19.53
N ILE A 190 -3.09 -7.80 18.35
CA ILE A 190 -4.50 -7.50 18.10
C ILE A 190 -5.35 -8.73 18.37
N SER A 191 -6.41 -8.56 19.19
CA SER A 191 -7.48 -9.54 19.42
C SER A 191 -8.81 -8.94 19.01
N ILE A 192 -9.64 -9.70 18.28
CA ILE A 192 -10.92 -9.23 17.75
C ILE A 192 -12.04 -10.13 18.23
N PHE A 193 -13.05 -9.53 18.85
CA PHE A 193 -14.28 -10.20 19.31
C PHE A 193 -15.47 -9.70 18.47
N GLN A 194 -15.64 -10.29 17.29
CA GLN A 194 -16.67 -9.86 16.33
C GLN A 194 -18.09 -10.11 16.80
N GLN A 195 -18.30 -11.19 17.54
CA GLN A 195 -19.63 -11.59 18.05
C GLN A 195 -19.93 -11.05 19.47
N GLY A 196 -19.04 -10.21 19.97
CA GLY A 196 -19.07 -9.75 21.35
C GLY A 196 -18.19 -10.58 22.28
N VAL A 197 -17.54 -9.92 23.22
CA VAL A 197 -16.75 -10.59 24.27
C VAL A 197 -17.67 -10.92 25.44
N THR A 198 -17.84 -12.21 25.74
CA THR A 198 -18.74 -12.70 26.81
C THR A 198 -17.97 -13.29 27.99
N ASP A 199 -16.72 -13.71 27.76
CA ASP A 199 -15.90 -14.32 28.80
C ASP A 199 -14.80 -13.35 29.27
N ARG A 200 -14.77 -13.13 30.57
CA ARG A 200 -13.82 -12.21 31.21
C ARG A 200 -12.37 -12.73 31.13
N ASP A 201 -12.18 -14.05 31.19
CA ASP A 201 -10.82 -14.64 31.12
C ASP A 201 -10.25 -14.53 29.70
N ASP A 202 -11.08 -14.70 28.68
CA ASP A 202 -10.67 -14.48 27.28
C ASP A 202 -10.37 -13.01 27.03
N PHE A 203 -11.16 -12.08 27.58
CA PHE A 203 -10.85 -10.66 27.55
C PHE A 203 -9.52 -10.35 28.23
N ALA A 204 -9.27 -10.92 29.43
CA ALA A 204 -8.02 -10.70 30.16
C ALA A 204 -6.80 -11.23 29.40
N LYS A 205 -6.91 -12.42 28.79
CA LYS A 205 -5.83 -12.96 27.91
C LYS A 205 -5.54 -12.04 26.73
N ALA A 206 -6.58 -11.51 26.07
CA ALA A 206 -6.42 -10.60 24.96
C ALA A 206 -5.76 -9.27 25.39
N VAL A 207 -6.11 -8.75 26.56
CA VAL A 207 -5.47 -7.59 27.20
C VAL A 207 -3.98 -7.88 27.46
N GLU A 208 -3.65 -9.03 28.05
CA GLU A 208 -2.26 -9.43 28.30
C GLU A 208 -1.45 -9.56 27.02
N ILE A 209 -2.03 -10.14 25.96
CA ILE A 209 -1.39 -10.24 24.63
C ILE A 209 -1.05 -8.85 24.10
N ALA A 210 -1.97 -7.90 24.19
CA ALA A 210 -1.73 -6.54 23.73
C ALA A 210 -0.65 -5.82 24.55
N PHE A 211 -0.62 -6.00 25.89
CA PHE A 211 0.39 -5.42 26.77
C PHE A 211 1.79 -6.04 26.64
N ARG A 212 1.94 -7.20 26.00
CA ARG A 212 3.28 -7.75 25.65
C ARG A 212 3.93 -6.96 24.53
N GLU A 213 3.14 -6.35 23.68
CA GLU A 213 3.60 -5.63 22.49
C GLU A 213 3.75 -4.12 22.73
N ASP A 214 3.04 -3.56 23.70
CA ASP A 214 3.08 -2.11 24.00
C ASP A 214 2.78 -1.85 25.48
N LYS A 215 3.25 -0.71 25.98
CA LYS A 215 2.98 -0.22 27.35
C LYS A 215 1.57 0.35 27.49
N GLU A 216 0.94 0.71 26.40
CA GLU A 216 -0.40 1.27 26.33
C GLU A 216 -1.23 0.51 25.31
N ILE A 217 -2.44 0.15 25.71
CA ILE A 217 -3.39 -0.55 24.84
C ILE A 217 -4.67 0.26 24.68
N MET A 218 -5.47 -0.09 23.68
CA MET A 218 -6.82 0.40 23.55
C MET A 218 -7.81 -0.74 23.32
N VAL A 219 -8.98 -0.60 23.91
CA VAL A 219 -10.16 -1.39 23.59
C VAL A 219 -11.10 -0.50 22.78
N GLU A 220 -11.42 -0.91 21.58
CA GLU A 220 -12.12 -0.11 20.56
C GLU A 220 -13.32 -0.88 20.03
N ASP A 221 -14.41 -0.17 19.69
CA ASP A 221 -15.55 -0.79 19.03
C ASP A 221 -15.12 -1.46 17.72
N TYR A 222 -15.52 -2.71 17.53
CA TYR A 222 -15.39 -3.38 16.25
C TYR A 222 -16.49 -2.91 15.31
N LEU A 223 -16.10 -2.28 14.21
CA LEU A 223 -17.04 -1.82 13.20
C LEU A 223 -17.15 -2.88 12.10
N LEU A 224 -18.36 -3.41 11.94
CA LEU A 224 -18.70 -4.25 10.80
C LEU A 224 -18.76 -3.39 9.54
N GLY A 225 -18.19 -3.89 8.45
CA GLY A 225 -18.26 -3.18 7.19
C GLY A 225 -17.16 -3.62 6.21
N THR A 226 -17.13 -2.94 5.11
CA THR A 226 -16.14 -3.13 4.06
C THR A 226 -15.07 -2.06 4.18
N GLU A 227 -13.80 -2.47 4.14
CA GLU A 227 -12.67 -1.56 4.26
C GLU A 227 -12.28 -0.99 2.90
N TYR A 228 -12.25 0.33 2.81
CA TYR A 228 -11.74 1.06 1.66
C TYR A 228 -10.59 1.97 2.03
N ARG A 229 -9.61 2.09 1.13
CA ARG A 229 -8.53 3.06 1.22
C ARG A 229 -8.70 4.11 0.15
N PHE A 230 -8.75 5.37 0.58
CA PHE A 230 -8.86 6.52 -0.31
C PHE A 230 -7.48 7.18 -0.46
N PHE A 231 -7.11 7.49 -1.69
CA PHE A 231 -5.97 8.33 -2.01
C PHE A 231 -6.48 9.71 -2.40
N VAL A 232 -6.13 10.70 -1.57
CA VAL A 232 -6.57 12.09 -1.73
C VAL A 232 -5.35 12.93 -2.06
N LEU A 233 -5.52 13.86 -3.00
CA LEU A 233 -4.52 14.87 -3.34
C LEU A 233 -5.24 16.21 -3.50
N GLY A 234 -4.90 17.17 -2.64
CA GLY A 234 -5.56 18.46 -2.59
C GLY A 234 -7.07 18.32 -2.34
N ASP A 235 -7.88 18.75 -3.30
CA ASP A 235 -9.33 18.74 -3.21
C ASP A 235 -9.99 17.53 -3.90
N GLN A 236 -9.24 16.51 -4.26
CA GLN A 236 -9.73 15.39 -5.04
C GLN A 236 -9.35 14.04 -4.46
N THR A 237 -10.29 13.11 -4.46
CA THR A 237 -10.00 11.69 -4.28
C THR A 237 -9.63 11.10 -5.64
N LEU A 238 -8.35 10.73 -5.80
CA LEU A 238 -7.80 10.22 -7.07
C LEU A 238 -7.97 8.71 -7.23
N ALA A 239 -7.98 7.96 -6.12
CA ALA A 239 -8.16 6.51 -6.16
C ALA A 239 -8.87 6.01 -4.91
N VAL A 240 -9.64 4.94 -5.08
CA VAL A 240 -10.30 4.20 -4.00
C VAL A 240 -10.04 2.72 -4.17
N LEU A 241 -9.46 2.09 -3.16
CA LEU A 241 -9.14 0.68 -3.15
C LEU A 241 -10.00 -0.06 -2.13
N LEU A 242 -10.75 -1.05 -2.59
CA LEU A 242 -11.35 -2.06 -1.72
C LEU A 242 -10.24 -2.95 -1.17
N ARG A 243 -10.21 -3.09 0.15
CA ARG A 243 -9.25 -3.92 0.86
C ARG A 243 -9.89 -5.24 1.24
N VAL A 244 -9.33 -6.34 0.74
CA VAL A 244 -9.85 -7.68 1.01
C VAL A 244 -8.79 -8.49 1.76
N PRO A 245 -9.14 -9.14 2.89
CA PRO A 245 -8.22 -10.03 3.58
C PRO A 245 -7.67 -11.12 2.67
N ALA A 246 -6.48 -11.64 2.98
CA ALA A 246 -5.90 -12.77 2.26
C ALA A 246 -6.91 -13.93 2.22
N ASN A 247 -7.17 -14.44 1.03
CA ASN A 247 -8.19 -15.45 0.78
C ASN A 247 -7.88 -16.27 -0.47
N VAL A 248 -8.58 -17.40 -0.61
CA VAL A 248 -8.71 -18.14 -1.86
C VAL A 248 -10.17 -18.51 -2.07
N ILE A 249 -10.55 -18.80 -3.31
CA ILE A 249 -11.89 -19.30 -3.66
C ILE A 249 -11.74 -20.75 -4.06
N GLY A 250 -12.49 -21.62 -3.43
CA GLY A 250 -12.53 -23.05 -3.74
C GLY A 250 -13.04 -23.32 -5.16
N ASP A 251 -12.47 -24.31 -5.80
CA ASP A 251 -12.91 -24.80 -7.11
C ASP A 251 -13.48 -26.23 -7.06
N GLY A 252 -13.46 -26.85 -5.87
CA GLY A 252 -13.92 -28.20 -5.65
C GLY A 252 -12.91 -29.28 -6.08
N VAL A 253 -11.68 -28.90 -6.47
CA VAL A 253 -10.68 -29.80 -7.04
C VAL A 253 -9.33 -29.68 -6.32
N HIS A 254 -8.86 -28.44 -6.13
CA HIS A 254 -7.55 -28.16 -5.59
C HIS A 254 -7.59 -27.91 -4.08
N THR A 255 -6.52 -28.26 -3.40
CA THR A 255 -6.33 -27.97 -1.98
C THR A 255 -6.13 -26.47 -1.74
N VAL A 256 -6.35 -26.02 -0.51
CA VAL A 256 -6.04 -24.64 -0.11
C VAL A 256 -4.60 -24.26 -0.47
N ALA A 257 -3.64 -25.14 -0.25
CA ALA A 257 -2.23 -24.90 -0.57
C ALA A 257 -2.01 -24.68 -2.07
N GLU A 258 -2.61 -25.50 -2.93
CA GLU A 258 -2.53 -25.37 -4.38
C GLU A 258 -3.22 -24.08 -4.88
N LEU A 259 -4.38 -23.74 -4.33
CA LEU A 259 -5.08 -22.48 -4.65
C LEU A 259 -4.25 -21.25 -4.24
N VAL A 260 -3.58 -21.30 -3.09
CA VAL A 260 -2.66 -20.22 -2.65
C VAL A 260 -1.46 -20.13 -3.58
N ALA A 261 -0.87 -21.26 -3.97
CA ALA A 261 0.25 -21.28 -4.92
C ALA A 261 -0.15 -20.65 -6.26
N ALA A 262 -1.28 -21.08 -6.83
CA ALA A 262 -1.80 -20.51 -8.07
C ALA A 262 -2.10 -19.00 -7.96
N LYS A 263 -2.66 -18.54 -6.82
CA LYS A 263 -2.91 -17.11 -6.58
C LYS A 263 -1.61 -16.31 -6.42
N ASN A 264 -0.57 -16.92 -5.85
CA ASN A 264 0.74 -16.30 -5.67
C ASN A 264 1.55 -16.20 -6.98
N ASP A 265 1.22 -16.98 -7.99
CA ASP A 265 1.83 -16.89 -9.33
C ASP A 265 1.33 -15.67 -10.13
N HIS A 266 0.35 -14.95 -9.60
CA HIS A 266 -0.15 -13.75 -10.27
C HIS A 266 0.94 -12.66 -10.34
N PRO A 267 1.18 -12.01 -11.52
CA PRO A 267 2.26 -11.04 -11.72
C PRO A 267 2.27 -9.85 -10.75
N LEU A 268 1.11 -9.47 -10.21
CA LEU A 268 1.00 -8.40 -9.21
C LEU A 268 1.43 -8.83 -7.81
N ARG A 269 1.69 -10.13 -7.57
CA ARG A 269 2.13 -10.64 -6.29
C ARG A 269 3.61 -10.99 -6.30
N GLY A 270 4.32 -10.56 -5.29
CA GLY A 270 5.74 -10.85 -5.19
C GLY A 270 6.32 -10.50 -3.83
N ASP A 271 7.62 -10.69 -3.72
CA ASP A 271 8.40 -10.35 -2.56
C ASP A 271 9.08 -8.99 -2.73
N GLY A 272 9.39 -8.32 -1.63
CA GLY A 272 10.07 -7.03 -1.67
C GLY A 272 9.20 -5.85 -2.13
N SER A 273 9.82 -4.79 -2.64
CA SER A 273 9.17 -3.52 -3.00
C SER A 273 8.85 -3.40 -4.51
N ARG A 274 8.81 -4.51 -5.24
CA ARG A 274 8.63 -4.51 -6.71
C ARG A 274 7.22 -4.79 -7.18
N THR A 275 6.36 -5.28 -6.29
CA THR A 275 4.99 -5.64 -6.64
C THR A 275 4.00 -4.96 -5.71
N PRO A 276 2.82 -4.57 -6.20
CA PRO A 276 1.81 -3.90 -5.37
C PRO A 276 1.19 -4.83 -4.33
N LEU A 277 1.17 -6.14 -4.57
CA LEU A 277 0.63 -7.14 -3.66
C LEU A 277 1.75 -8.06 -3.16
N LYS A 278 1.63 -8.51 -1.91
CA LYS A 278 2.53 -9.49 -1.33
C LYS A 278 1.99 -10.90 -1.51
N LYS A 279 2.89 -11.88 -1.53
CA LYS A 279 2.51 -13.30 -1.53
C LYS A 279 1.78 -13.66 -0.24
N ILE A 280 0.80 -14.53 -0.38
CA ILE A 280 0.10 -15.14 0.75
C ILE A 280 1.01 -16.21 1.34
N ALA A 281 1.32 -16.09 2.63
CA ALA A 281 1.99 -17.14 3.37
C ALA A 281 0.98 -18.19 3.85
N LEU A 282 1.46 -19.37 4.19
CA LEU A 282 0.71 -20.43 4.89
C LEU A 282 1.41 -20.78 6.22
N GLY A 283 1.68 -19.73 7.01
CA GLY A 283 2.27 -19.85 8.34
C GLY A 283 1.25 -20.19 9.43
N ASP A 284 1.67 -20.09 10.67
CA ASP A 284 0.85 -20.47 11.84
C ASP A 284 -0.46 -19.69 11.93
N ILE A 285 -0.44 -18.41 11.56
CA ILE A 285 -1.64 -17.56 11.65
C ILE A 285 -2.68 -17.97 10.61
N GLU A 286 -2.26 -18.26 9.37
CA GLU A 286 -3.15 -18.74 8.32
C GLU A 286 -3.71 -20.13 8.65
N GLN A 287 -2.89 -21.00 9.23
CA GLN A 287 -3.34 -22.32 9.67
C GLN A 287 -4.37 -22.22 10.81
N LEU A 288 -4.17 -21.27 11.74
CA LEU A 288 -5.15 -21.00 12.79
C LEU A 288 -6.47 -20.50 12.21
N GLN A 289 -6.41 -19.57 11.26
CA GLN A 289 -7.59 -19.04 10.57
C GLN A 289 -8.33 -20.12 9.76
N LEU A 290 -7.61 -21.06 9.15
CA LEU A 290 -8.20 -22.23 8.50
C LEU A 290 -8.90 -23.16 9.51
N LYS A 291 -8.26 -23.41 10.65
CA LYS A 291 -8.81 -24.26 11.70
C LYS A 291 -10.13 -23.72 12.24
N GLU A 292 -10.29 -22.41 12.40
CA GLU A 292 -11.53 -21.76 12.80
C GLU A 292 -12.68 -22.01 11.81
N GLN A 293 -12.34 -22.21 10.54
CA GLN A 293 -13.29 -22.54 9.47
C GLN A 293 -13.47 -24.07 9.28
N GLY A 294 -12.85 -24.90 10.13
CA GLY A 294 -12.87 -26.36 10.01
C GLY A 294 -12.03 -26.91 8.84
N LEU A 295 -11.08 -26.10 8.36
CA LEU A 295 -10.22 -26.42 7.22
C LEU A 295 -8.75 -26.59 7.64
N THR A 296 -7.97 -27.15 6.72
CA THR A 296 -6.51 -27.25 6.77
C THR A 296 -5.95 -26.84 5.41
N VAL A 297 -4.63 -26.72 5.31
CA VAL A 297 -3.95 -26.44 4.04
C VAL A 297 -4.18 -27.53 2.97
N ASN A 298 -4.49 -28.76 3.40
CA ASN A 298 -4.76 -29.91 2.54
C ASN A 298 -6.27 -30.11 2.26
N SER A 299 -7.15 -29.29 2.83
CA SER A 299 -8.58 -29.36 2.55
C SER A 299 -8.87 -28.88 1.15
N ILE A 300 -9.83 -29.53 0.48
CA ILE A 300 -10.36 -29.11 -0.83
C ILE A 300 -11.66 -28.35 -0.58
N PRO A 301 -11.68 -27.01 -0.68
CA PRO A 301 -12.86 -26.24 -0.46
C PRO A 301 -13.89 -26.47 -1.60
N ALA A 302 -15.17 -26.39 -1.26
CA ALA A 302 -16.22 -26.52 -2.26
C ALA A 302 -16.09 -25.42 -3.33
N LYS A 303 -16.65 -25.68 -4.51
CA LYS A 303 -16.67 -24.68 -5.58
C LYS A 303 -17.36 -23.40 -5.08
N ASP A 304 -16.74 -22.26 -5.38
CA ASP A 304 -17.16 -20.91 -5.00
C ASP A 304 -17.13 -20.64 -3.48
N GLN A 305 -16.59 -21.55 -2.68
CA GLN A 305 -16.38 -21.33 -1.25
C GLN A 305 -15.25 -20.34 -1.03
N LEU A 306 -15.55 -19.21 -0.37
CA LEU A 306 -14.54 -18.28 0.10
C LEU A 306 -13.83 -18.87 1.31
N VAL A 307 -12.51 -19.03 1.23
CA VAL A 307 -11.64 -19.44 2.34
C VAL A 307 -10.78 -18.26 2.77
N GLN A 308 -11.04 -17.74 3.94
CA GLN A 308 -10.32 -16.61 4.50
C GLN A 308 -9.03 -17.10 5.18
N LEU A 309 -7.90 -16.48 4.87
CA LEU A 309 -6.58 -16.85 5.39
C LEU A 309 -6.06 -15.87 6.44
N ARG A 310 -6.61 -14.68 6.50
CA ARG A 310 -6.31 -13.63 7.49
C ARG A 310 -7.57 -12.89 7.90
N ALA A 311 -7.62 -12.44 9.14
CA ALA A 311 -8.69 -11.57 9.62
C ALA A 311 -8.50 -10.11 9.20
N ASN A 312 -7.25 -9.67 8.99
CA ASN A 312 -6.93 -8.31 8.54
C ASN A 312 -6.78 -8.23 7.01
N SER A 313 -7.04 -7.06 6.46
CA SER A 313 -7.01 -6.77 5.02
C SER A 313 -5.66 -6.20 4.54
N ASN A 314 -4.58 -6.37 5.31
CA ASN A 314 -3.29 -5.79 4.95
C ASN A 314 -2.70 -6.45 3.70
N ILE A 315 -2.30 -5.63 2.73
CA ILE A 315 -1.57 -6.10 1.53
C ILE A 315 -0.27 -6.81 1.93
N SER A 316 0.42 -6.29 2.96
CA SER A 316 1.67 -6.87 3.46
C SER A 316 1.55 -8.30 3.97
N THR A 317 0.35 -8.77 4.26
CA THR A 317 0.03 -10.13 4.70
C THR A 317 -0.72 -10.95 3.64
N GLY A 318 -0.65 -10.54 2.38
CA GLY A 318 -1.26 -11.25 1.26
C GLY A 318 -2.69 -10.82 0.90
N GLY A 319 -3.22 -9.76 1.53
CA GLY A 319 -4.53 -9.21 1.16
C GLY A 319 -4.57 -8.71 -0.28
N ASP A 320 -5.79 -8.56 -0.80
CA ASP A 320 -6.05 -8.00 -2.13
C ASP A 320 -6.38 -6.51 -2.03
N SER A 321 -6.12 -5.79 -3.12
CA SER A 321 -6.62 -4.45 -3.38
C SER A 321 -7.31 -4.42 -4.72
N ILE A 322 -8.55 -3.98 -4.73
CA ILE A 322 -9.37 -3.89 -5.94
C ILE A 322 -9.68 -2.42 -6.16
N ASP A 323 -9.42 -1.93 -7.37
CA ASP A 323 -9.76 -0.55 -7.73
C ASP A 323 -11.28 -0.40 -7.82
N MET A 324 -11.82 0.52 -7.04
CA MET A 324 -13.23 0.87 -6.95
C MET A 324 -13.43 2.37 -7.16
N THR A 325 -12.49 3.00 -7.83
CA THR A 325 -12.48 4.46 -7.98
C THR A 325 -13.72 4.95 -8.70
N ASP A 326 -14.11 4.29 -9.79
CA ASP A 326 -15.25 4.70 -10.58
C ASP A 326 -16.60 4.32 -9.93
N GLU A 327 -16.66 3.19 -9.22
CA GLU A 327 -17.86 2.68 -8.57
C GLU A 327 -18.15 3.38 -7.23
N MET A 328 -17.15 4.01 -6.62
CA MET A 328 -17.32 4.66 -5.32
C MET A 328 -18.21 5.90 -5.45
N HIS A 329 -19.27 5.94 -4.65
CA HIS A 329 -20.19 7.07 -4.63
C HIS A 329 -19.47 8.38 -4.24
N ALA A 330 -19.85 9.49 -4.88
CA ALA A 330 -19.19 10.79 -4.72
C ALA A 330 -19.14 11.28 -3.26
N SER A 331 -20.19 11.01 -2.46
CA SER A 331 -20.23 11.45 -1.07
C SER A 331 -19.10 10.88 -0.21
N TYR A 332 -18.66 9.62 -0.47
CA TYR A 332 -17.53 9.04 0.25
C TYR A 332 -16.20 9.70 -0.18
N LYS A 333 -16.08 10.06 -1.45
CA LYS A 333 -14.92 10.80 -1.97
C LYS A 333 -14.83 12.19 -1.33
N GLU A 334 -15.94 12.87 -1.18
CA GLU A 334 -16.04 14.17 -0.48
C GLU A 334 -15.70 14.07 1.01
N ILE A 335 -16.18 13.01 1.68
CA ILE A 335 -15.82 12.72 3.08
C ILE A 335 -14.30 12.51 3.20
N ALA A 336 -13.68 11.76 2.28
CA ALA A 336 -12.24 11.52 2.30
C ALA A 336 -11.43 12.82 2.14
N VAL A 337 -11.85 13.71 1.24
CA VAL A 337 -11.26 15.06 1.10
C VAL A 337 -11.44 15.87 2.38
N GLY A 338 -12.64 15.84 2.99
CA GLY A 338 -12.89 16.52 4.26
C GLY A 338 -11.99 16.01 5.40
N ILE A 339 -11.75 14.70 5.46
CA ILE A 339 -10.85 14.07 6.42
C ILE A 339 -9.41 14.54 6.18
N SER A 340 -8.92 14.54 4.93
CA SER A 340 -7.57 15.02 4.57
C SER A 340 -7.36 16.45 5.04
N LYS A 341 -8.30 17.35 4.73
CA LYS A 341 -8.26 18.75 5.18
C LYS A 341 -8.27 18.90 6.70
N ALA A 342 -9.10 18.13 7.40
CA ALA A 342 -9.17 18.18 8.87
C ALA A 342 -7.85 17.73 9.53
N MET A 343 -7.09 16.87 8.85
CA MET A 343 -5.78 16.42 9.28
C MET A 343 -4.64 17.37 8.88
N GLY A 344 -4.90 18.36 8.00
CA GLY A 344 -3.89 19.25 7.45
C GLY A 344 -2.96 18.57 6.44
N ALA A 345 -3.42 17.48 5.85
CA ALA A 345 -2.76 16.81 4.74
C ALA A 345 -3.26 17.36 3.39
N ALA A 346 -2.37 17.38 2.39
CA ALA A 346 -2.64 17.91 1.05
C ALA A 346 -2.99 16.82 0.03
#